data_30bdfb7b533c5a29b3e8c34314294a34
#
_entry.id   30bdfb7b533c5a29b3e8c34314294a34
#
_cell.length_a   1.000
_cell.length_b   1.000
_cell.length_c   1.000
_cell.angle_alpha   90.00
_cell.angle_beta   90.00
_cell.angle_gamma   90.00
#
_symmetry.space_group_name_H-M   'P 1'
#
loop_
_entity.id
_entity.type
_entity.pdbx_description
1 polymer ?
#
loop_
_entity_poly.entity_id
_entity_poly.type
_entity_poly.pdbx_seq_one_letter_code
_entity_poly.pdbx_strand_id
1 'polypeptide(L)'
;MNTEALRTVAATYGTPTYIFDVREVEARIRLLRSLLPEDTGLCFAVKANPFLIPYVAELVDRLEVCSPGEYEICIQEQIAPEKIVVSGVNKTYESMKRILSYSKGAGIYTIESEEHAKILRTLAEKNQMPLSVLIRLSSGNQFGVDAETFF
;
A
#
# COMPACT_ATOMS: atom_id res chain seq x y z
N MET A 1 19.07 16.71 -8.24
CA MET A 1 20.38 16.03 -8.54
C MET A 1 21.13 16.81 -9.62
N ASN A 2 22.47 17.01 -9.49
CA ASN A 2 23.25 17.74 -10.50
C ASN A 2 23.82 16.80 -11.59
N THR A 3 24.29 17.40 -12.72
CA THR A 3 24.78 16.65 -13.88
C THR A 3 26.03 15.81 -13.57
N GLU A 4 26.89 16.26 -12.65
CA GLU A 4 28.10 15.52 -12.27
C GLU A 4 27.77 14.25 -11.52
N ALA A 5 26.82 14.30 -10.57
CA ALA A 5 26.30 13.12 -9.86
C ALA A 5 25.68 12.10 -10.84
N LEU A 6 24.91 12.57 -11.84
CA LEU A 6 24.34 11.69 -12.86
C LEU A 6 25.43 10.99 -13.69
N ARG A 7 26.48 11.69 -14.09
CA ARG A 7 27.62 11.11 -14.83
C ARG A 7 28.36 10.08 -13.98
N THR A 8 28.57 10.38 -12.70
CA THR A 8 29.23 9.44 -11.75
C THR A 8 28.42 8.16 -11.60
N VAL A 9 27.10 8.26 -11.42
CA VAL A 9 26.23 7.10 -11.32
C VAL A 9 26.24 6.29 -12.60
N ALA A 10 26.11 6.94 -13.77
CA ALA A 10 26.14 6.25 -15.06
C ALA A 10 27.47 5.54 -15.31
N ALA A 11 28.60 6.15 -14.91
CA ALA A 11 29.93 5.55 -15.03
C ALA A 11 30.10 4.33 -14.08
N THR A 12 29.51 4.39 -12.88
CA THR A 12 29.64 3.35 -11.85
C THR A 12 28.72 2.16 -12.11
N TYR A 13 27.46 2.43 -12.47
CA TYR A 13 26.42 1.41 -12.55
C TYR A 13 25.97 1.08 -13.99
N GLY A 14 26.46 1.85 -14.97
CA GLY A 14 26.09 1.70 -16.37
C GLY A 14 24.77 2.39 -16.73
N THR A 15 24.35 2.16 -18.00
CA THR A 15 23.08 2.63 -18.56
C THR A 15 22.43 1.49 -19.34
N PRO A 16 21.09 1.36 -19.39
CA PRO A 16 20.11 2.24 -18.71
C PRO A 16 20.02 1.96 -17.22
N THR A 17 19.79 3.01 -16.41
CA THR A 17 19.60 2.89 -14.95
C THR A 17 18.56 3.88 -14.44
N TYR A 18 17.79 3.49 -13.41
CA TYR A 18 16.89 4.40 -12.70
C TYR A 18 17.63 5.01 -11.50
N ILE A 19 17.44 6.31 -11.30
CA ILE A 19 18.05 7.04 -10.20
C ILE A 19 16.96 7.78 -9.42
N PHE A 20 16.91 7.55 -8.10
CA PHE A 20 15.96 8.21 -7.20
C PHE A 20 16.73 9.15 -6.26
N ASP A 21 16.37 10.43 -6.27
CA ASP A 21 16.88 11.38 -5.27
C ASP A 21 15.91 11.38 -4.07
N VAL A 22 16.29 10.70 -3.02
CA VAL A 22 15.45 10.53 -1.80
C VAL A 22 15.15 11.90 -1.15
N ARG A 23 16.04 12.88 -1.27
CA ARG A 23 15.81 14.24 -0.72
C ARG A 23 14.67 14.95 -1.43
N GLU A 24 14.50 14.72 -2.73
CA GLU A 24 13.37 15.25 -3.50
C GLU A 24 12.05 14.59 -3.07
N VAL A 25 12.09 13.28 -2.78
CA VAL A 25 10.92 12.55 -2.24
C VAL A 25 10.51 13.13 -0.88
N GLU A 26 11.46 13.29 0.03
CA GLU A 26 11.21 13.91 1.33
C GLU A 26 10.66 15.35 1.22
N ALA A 27 11.27 16.16 0.36
CA ALA A 27 10.82 17.53 0.14
C ALA A 27 9.38 17.57 -0.39
N ARG A 28 9.02 16.63 -1.28
CA ARG A 28 7.67 16.50 -1.82
C ARG A 28 6.66 16.10 -0.73
N ILE A 29 7.01 15.14 0.12
CA ILE A 29 6.14 14.72 1.22
C ILE A 29 5.93 15.86 2.22
N ARG A 30 6.99 16.59 2.58
CA ARG A 30 6.90 17.77 3.46
C ARG A 30 6.00 18.86 2.86
N LEU A 31 6.13 19.12 1.56
CA LEU A 31 5.26 20.07 0.87
C LEU A 31 3.79 19.62 0.91
N LEU A 32 3.51 18.35 0.61
CA LEU A 32 2.13 17.83 0.69
C LEU A 32 1.55 18.01 2.10
N ARG A 33 2.32 17.65 3.13
CA ARG A 33 1.89 17.82 4.51
C ARG A 33 1.58 19.29 4.87
N SER A 34 2.36 20.24 4.35
CA SER A 34 2.13 21.67 4.62
C SER A 34 0.88 22.25 3.92
N LEU A 35 0.34 21.54 2.91
CA LEU A 35 -0.82 21.95 2.15
C LEU A 35 -2.11 21.25 2.58
N LEU A 36 -2.00 20.22 3.41
CA LEU A 36 -3.13 19.41 3.87
C LEU A 36 -3.51 19.77 5.31
N PRO A 37 -4.79 19.60 5.70
CA PRO A 37 -5.20 19.69 7.09
C PRO A 37 -4.37 18.76 8.00
N GLU A 38 -4.16 19.14 9.27
CA GLU A 38 -3.32 18.39 10.20
C GLU A 38 -3.83 16.96 10.48
N ASP A 39 -5.14 16.73 10.36
CA ASP A 39 -5.80 15.44 10.55
C ASP A 39 -5.80 14.56 9.29
N THR A 40 -5.23 15.05 8.19
CA THR A 40 -5.16 14.29 6.93
C THR A 40 -3.94 13.38 6.89
N GLY A 41 -4.17 12.06 6.85
CA GLY A 41 -3.12 11.07 6.68
C GLY A 41 -2.64 10.96 5.22
N LEU A 42 -1.34 10.72 5.03
CA LEU A 42 -0.73 10.42 3.74
C LEU A 42 -0.56 8.91 3.59
N CYS A 43 -1.04 8.36 2.46
CA CYS A 43 -0.86 6.97 2.09
C CYS A 43 -0.05 6.86 0.79
N PHE A 44 1.07 6.16 0.84
CA PHE A 44 1.93 5.92 -0.33
C PHE A 44 1.48 4.67 -1.07
N ALA A 45 1.17 4.79 -2.37
CA ALA A 45 0.81 3.66 -3.22
C ALA A 45 2.08 2.90 -3.67
N VAL A 46 2.33 1.74 -3.09
CA VAL A 46 3.53 0.90 -3.33
C VAL A 46 3.68 0.53 -4.80
N LYS A 47 2.57 0.26 -5.51
CA LYS A 47 2.56 -0.03 -6.95
C LYS A 47 3.25 1.02 -7.82
N ALA A 48 3.30 2.28 -7.36
CA ALA A 48 3.95 3.35 -8.11
C ALA A 48 5.48 3.18 -8.12
N ASN A 49 6.07 2.79 -6.99
CA ASN A 49 7.50 2.55 -6.87
C ASN A 49 7.87 1.80 -5.58
N PRO A 50 7.95 0.47 -5.61
CA PRO A 50 8.26 -0.34 -4.42
C PRO A 50 9.69 -0.10 -3.88
N PHE A 51 10.62 0.37 -4.70
CA PHE A 51 12.00 0.65 -4.26
C PHE A 51 12.10 1.82 -3.28
N LEU A 52 11.06 2.64 -3.17
CA LEU A 52 11.03 3.76 -2.24
C LEU A 52 10.54 3.39 -0.84
N ILE A 53 10.00 2.18 -0.61
CA ILE A 53 9.46 1.76 0.68
C ILE A 53 10.41 2.06 1.85
N PRO A 54 11.71 1.67 1.83
CA PRO A 54 12.62 1.90 2.95
C PRO A 54 12.77 3.37 3.32
N TYR A 55 12.54 4.27 2.35
CA TYR A 55 12.76 5.70 2.51
C TYR A 55 11.49 6.47 2.85
N VAL A 56 10.31 5.98 2.41
CA VAL A 56 9.04 6.69 2.61
C VAL A 56 8.25 6.18 3.81
N ALA A 57 8.49 4.96 4.27
CA ALA A 57 7.69 4.32 5.31
C ALA A 57 7.60 5.13 6.60
N GLU A 58 8.65 5.87 6.98
CA GLU A 58 8.66 6.72 8.16
C GLU A 58 8.15 8.15 7.89
N LEU A 59 7.95 8.51 6.63
CA LEU A 59 7.49 9.84 6.22
C LEU A 59 5.98 9.91 5.96
N VAL A 60 5.34 8.75 5.80
CA VAL A 60 3.91 8.63 5.52
C VAL A 60 3.19 7.86 6.62
N ASP A 61 1.88 8.02 6.70
CA ASP A 61 1.07 7.36 7.73
C ASP A 61 0.78 5.91 7.35
N ARG A 62 0.61 5.64 6.04
CA ARG A 62 0.27 4.31 5.53
C ARG A 62 0.94 4.02 4.19
N LEU A 63 1.00 2.71 3.88
CA LEU A 63 1.43 2.16 2.61
C LEU A 63 0.28 1.36 2.00
N GLU A 64 -0.15 1.67 0.79
CA GLU A 64 -1.17 0.90 0.06
C GLU A 64 -0.49 -0.15 -0.80
N VAL A 65 -0.86 -1.41 -0.59
CA VAL A 65 -0.46 -2.56 -1.39
C VAL A 65 -1.65 -3.11 -2.16
N CYS A 66 -1.47 -3.40 -3.46
CA CYS A 66 -2.53 -3.87 -4.34
C CYS A 66 -2.36 -5.35 -4.75
N SER A 67 -1.32 -6.00 -4.25
CA SER A 67 -1.05 -7.41 -4.54
C SER A 67 -0.34 -8.11 -3.38
N PRO A 68 -0.43 -9.46 -3.31
CA PRO A 68 0.33 -10.24 -2.33
C PRO A 68 1.84 -10.04 -2.45
N GLY A 69 2.36 -9.82 -3.67
CA GLY A 69 3.78 -9.55 -3.90
C GLY A 69 4.24 -8.23 -3.29
N GLU A 70 3.44 -7.17 -3.43
CA GLU A 70 3.73 -5.88 -2.78
C GLU A 70 3.69 -6.01 -1.24
N TYR A 71 2.75 -6.79 -0.70
CA TYR A 71 2.69 -7.08 0.73
C TYR A 71 3.95 -7.80 1.21
N GLU A 72 4.45 -8.77 0.43
CA GLU A 72 5.70 -9.50 0.75
C GLU A 72 6.91 -8.57 0.81
N ILE A 73 7.00 -7.58 -0.10
CA ILE A 73 8.05 -6.56 -0.05
C ILE A 73 7.96 -5.78 1.27
N CYS A 74 6.76 -5.39 1.69
CA CYS A 74 6.58 -4.71 2.97
C CYS A 74 7.04 -5.59 4.16
N ILE A 75 6.80 -6.91 4.12
CA ILE A 75 7.30 -7.84 5.13
C ILE A 75 8.84 -7.84 5.15
N GLN A 76 9.48 -7.94 3.99
CA GLN A 76 10.94 -7.95 3.87
C GLN A 76 11.58 -6.66 4.40
N GLU A 77 10.92 -5.53 4.14
CA GLU A 77 11.31 -4.21 4.66
C GLU A 77 10.87 -3.98 6.12
N GLN A 78 10.34 -4.99 6.80
CA GLN A 78 9.92 -4.97 8.20
C GLN A 78 8.89 -3.87 8.52
N ILE A 79 8.02 -3.55 7.57
CA ILE A 79 6.95 -2.59 7.76
C ILE A 79 5.91 -3.15 8.74
N ALA A 80 5.57 -2.37 9.76
CA ALA A 80 4.53 -2.73 10.72
C ALA A 80 3.18 -2.92 10.01
N PRO A 81 2.47 -4.05 10.21
CA PRO A 81 1.21 -4.34 9.54
C PRO A 81 0.14 -3.26 9.73
N GLU A 82 0.17 -2.54 10.85
CA GLU A 82 -0.73 -1.43 11.16
C GLU A 82 -0.62 -0.27 10.15
N LYS A 83 0.55 -0.10 9.53
CA LYS A 83 0.78 0.91 8.49
C LYS A 83 0.26 0.48 7.12
N ILE A 84 -0.16 -0.78 6.93
CA ILE A 84 -0.49 -1.31 5.60
C ILE A 84 -1.99 -1.23 5.31
N VAL A 85 -2.33 -0.73 4.13
CA VAL A 85 -3.67 -0.83 3.53
C VAL A 85 -3.61 -1.87 2.42
N VAL A 86 -4.29 -3.00 2.62
CA VAL A 86 -4.39 -4.07 1.63
C VAL A 86 -5.56 -3.78 0.71
N SER A 87 -5.26 -3.25 -0.47
CA SER A 87 -6.24 -2.89 -1.49
C SER A 87 -6.10 -3.75 -2.75
N GLY A 88 -6.78 -3.35 -3.83
CA GLY A 88 -6.71 -4.03 -5.11
C GLY A 88 -7.59 -5.27 -5.22
N VAL A 89 -7.77 -5.73 -6.46
CA VAL A 89 -8.71 -6.79 -6.81
C VAL A 89 -8.17 -8.21 -6.61
N ASN A 90 -6.86 -8.36 -6.41
CA ASN A 90 -6.22 -9.67 -6.27
C ASN A 90 -6.25 -10.17 -4.82
N LYS A 91 -7.47 -10.43 -4.31
CA LYS A 91 -7.70 -11.00 -2.99
C LYS A 91 -8.31 -12.40 -3.11
N THR A 92 -7.47 -13.42 -3.17
CA THR A 92 -7.89 -14.81 -3.08
C THR A 92 -7.94 -15.27 -1.62
N TYR A 93 -8.68 -16.34 -1.32
CA TYR A 93 -8.71 -16.93 0.01
C TYR A 93 -7.29 -17.25 0.53
N GLU A 94 -6.46 -17.89 -0.29
CA GLU A 94 -5.10 -18.28 0.11
C GLU A 94 -4.18 -17.07 0.35
N SER A 95 -4.25 -16.05 -0.51
CA SER A 95 -3.45 -14.84 -0.30
C SER A 95 -3.87 -14.10 0.97
N MET A 96 -5.18 -13.94 1.21
CA MET A 96 -5.68 -13.28 2.42
C MET A 96 -5.39 -14.09 3.68
N LYS A 97 -5.52 -15.42 3.64
CA LYS A 97 -5.14 -16.30 4.75
C LYS A 97 -3.66 -16.10 5.13
N ARG A 98 -2.76 -16.03 4.14
CA ARG A 98 -1.33 -15.79 4.38
C ARG A 98 -1.08 -14.39 4.97
N ILE A 99 -1.65 -13.35 4.40
CA ILE A 99 -1.53 -11.98 4.90
C ILE A 99 -2.04 -11.87 6.34
N LEU A 100 -3.24 -12.39 6.63
CA LEU A 100 -3.84 -12.35 7.96
C LEU A 100 -3.07 -13.20 8.99
N SER A 101 -2.44 -14.29 8.57
CA SER A 101 -1.59 -15.08 9.48
C SER A 101 -0.37 -14.30 9.95
N TYR A 102 0.17 -13.41 9.10
CA TYR A 102 1.29 -12.54 9.42
C TYR A 102 0.82 -11.30 10.22
N SER A 103 -0.15 -10.56 9.69
CA SER A 103 -0.63 -9.30 10.27
C SER A 103 -1.40 -9.47 11.57
N LYS A 104 -1.92 -10.67 11.86
CA LYS A 104 -2.84 -10.93 12.99
C LYS A 104 -4.09 -10.03 12.98
N GLY A 105 -4.53 -9.63 11.79
CA GLY A 105 -5.67 -8.74 11.59
C GLY A 105 -5.35 -7.24 11.61
N ALA A 106 -4.11 -6.88 11.90
CA ALA A 106 -3.67 -5.48 11.87
C ALA A 106 -3.66 -4.91 10.44
N GLY A 107 -3.77 -3.59 10.34
CA GLY A 107 -3.88 -2.88 9.06
C GLY A 107 -5.34 -2.67 8.61
N ILE A 108 -5.50 -2.25 7.38
CA ILE A 108 -6.81 -1.97 6.77
C ILE A 108 -6.97 -2.82 5.51
N TYR A 109 -8.16 -3.40 5.31
CA TYR A 109 -8.45 -4.26 4.17
C TYR A 109 -9.59 -3.66 3.35
N THR A 110 -9.38 -3.38 2.05
CA THR A 110 -10.47 -2.88 1.21
C THR A 110 -11.35 -4.03 0.73
N ILE A 111 -12.66 -3.80 0.71
CA ILE A 111 -13.66 -4.67 0.09
C ILE A 111 -14.07 -4.03 -1.23
N GLU A 112 -13.79 -4.71 -2.33
CA GLU A 112 -14.05 -4.23 -3.69
C GLU A 112 -15.00 -5.15 -4.46
N SER A 113 -15.51 -6.20 -3.79
CA SER A 113 -16.52 -7.13 -4.30
C SER A 113 -17.14 -7.92 -3.15
N GLU A 114 -18.31 -8.52 -3.38
CA GLU A 114 -18.95 -9.44 -2.41
C GLU A 114 -18.02 -10.63 -2.07
N GLU A 115 -17.27 -11.12 -3.04
CA GLU A 115 -16.34 -12.24 -2.81
C GLU A 115 -15.23 -11.83 -1.83
N HIS A 116 -14.71 -10.61 -1.92
CA HIS A 116 -13.76 -10.10 -0.91
C HIS A 116 -14.38 -10.04 0.49
N ALA A 117 -15.64 -9.62 0.59
CA ALA A 117 -16.36 -9.60 1.87
C ALA A 117 -16.50 -11.00 2.46
N LYS A 118 -16.88 -11.99 1.64
CA LYS A 118 -17.01 -13.41 2.04
C LYS A 118 -15.68 -13.99 2.52
N ILE A 119 -14.61 -13.76 1.76
CA ILE A 119 -13.25 -14.23 2.10
C ILE A 119 -12.80 -13.65 3.44
N LEU A 120 -12.86 -12.33 3.60
CA LEU A 120 -12.39 -11.65 4.80
C LEU A 120 -13.23 -12.04 6.03
N ARG A 121 -14.55 -12.09 5.88
CA ARG A 121 -15.47 -12.54 6.93
C ARG A 121 -15.15 -13.96 7.38
N THR A 122 -15.04 -14.92 6.44
CA THR A 122 -14.73 -16.32 6.74
C THR A 122 -13.42 -16.46 7.50
N LEU A 123 -12.39 -15.72 7.10
CA LEU A 123 -11.08 -15.75 7.74
C LEU A 123 -11.10 -15.08 9.12
N ALA A 124 -11.83 -13.98 9.28
CA ALA A 124 -12.00 -13.27 10.55
C ALA A 124 -12.71 -14.16 11.59
N GLU A 125 -13.84 -14.76 11.20
CA GLU A 125 -14.62 -15.67 12.06
C GLU A 125 -13.80 -16.90 12.46
N LYS A 126 -13.14 -17.56 11.49
CA LYS A 126 -12.34 -18.76 11.73
C LYS A 126 -11.17 -18.52 12.69
N ASN A 127 -10.57 -17.35 12.65
CA ASN A 127 -9.41 -17.02 13.47
C ASN A 127 -9.78 -16.15 14.69
N GLN A 128 -11.06 -15.86 14.91
CA GLN A 128 -11.57 -14.98 15.99
C GLN A 128 -10.85 -13.63 16.03
N MET A 129 -10.69 -13.03 14.86
CA MET A 129 -9.82 -11.90 14.61
C MET A 129 -10.65 -10.72 14.09
N PRO A 130 -10.69 -9.56 14.77
CA PRO A 130 -11.33 -8.36 14.23
C PRO A 130 -10.52 -7.80 13.06
N LEU A 131 -11.20 -7.32 12.03
CA LEU A 131 -10.57 -6.67 10.87
C LEU A 131 -11.12 -5.24 10.71
N SER A 132 -10.22 -4.29 10.44
CA SER A 132 -10.59 -2.96 9.98
C SER A 132 -10.77 -2.99 8.46
N VAL A 133 -11.97 -2.68 7.98
CA VAL A 133 -12.29 -2.75 6.56
C VAL A 133 -12.76 -1.40 6.02
N LEU A 134 -12.45 -1.14 4.74
CA LEU A 134 -13.00 -0.05 3.95
C LEU A 134 -13.75 -0.64 2.76
N ILE A 135 -15.00 -0.28 2.60
CA ILE A 135 -15.79 -0.70 1.43
C ILE A 135 -15.60 0.35 0.35
N ARG A 136 -15.14 -0.10 -0.82
CA ARG A 136 -14.98 0.75 -1.99
C ARG A 136 -16.26 0.78 -2.79
N LEU A 137 -16.92 1.93 -2.83
CA LEU A 137 -18.06 2.14 -3.73
C LEU A 137 -17.56 2.40 -5.16
N SER A 138 -18.25 1.80 -6.13
CA SER A 138 -17.98 2.05 -7.54
C SER A 138 -18.44 3.46 -7.94
N SER A 139 -17.59 4.15 -8.67
CA SER A 139 -17.92 5.44 -9.31
C SER A 139 -18.32 5.28 -10.78
N GLY A 140 -18.87 4.12 -11.16
CA GLY A 140 -19.23 3.80 -12.53
C GLY A 140 -18.09 3.19 -13.35
N ASN A 141 -16.99 2.77 -12.69
CA ASN A 141 -15.89 2.02 -13.30
C ASN A 141 -15.93 0.55 -12.84
N GLN A 142 -14.97 -0.24 -13.31
CA GLN A 142 -14.85 -1.69 -13.02
C GLN A 142 -14.43 -2.03 -11.58
N PHE A 143 -14.21 -1.04 -10.71
CA PHE A 143 -13.70 -1.25 -9.35
C PHE A 143 -14.74 -0.86 -8.32
N GLY A 144 -14.81 -1.65 -7.24
CA GLY A 144 -15.71 -1.42 -6.12
C GLY A 144 -17.06 -2.12 -6.28
N VAL A 145 -17.86 -2.07 -5.24
CA VAL A 145 -19.24 -2.56 -5.21
C VAL A 145 -20.18 -1.44 -5.62
N ASP A 146 -21.29 -1.76 -6.30
CA ASP A 146 -22.33 -0.79 -6.61
C ASP A 146 -23.10 -0.37 -5.35
N ALA A 147 -23.83 0.74 -5.44
CA ALA A 147 -24.58 1.28 -4.31
C ALA A 147 -25.73 0.35 -3.88
N GLU A 148 -26.35 -0.39 -4.82
CA GLU A 148 -27.46 -1.32 -4.51
C GLU A 148 -26.95 -2.51 -3.70
N THR A 149 -25.75 -3.01 -4.02
CA THR A 149 -25.09 -4.08 -3.27
C THR A 149 -24.62 -3.61 -1.89
N PHE A 150 -24.29 -2.33 -1.74
CA PHE A 150 -23.77 -1.77 -0.50
C PHE A 150 -24.87 -1.49 0.54
N PHE A 151 -26.04 -1.05 0.13
CA PHE A 151 -27.20 -0.72 0.97
C PHE A 151 -28.25 -1.82 0.98
#